data_47ecaa795861f687b8a0190f05993915
#
_entry.id   47ecaa795861f687b8a0190f05993915
#
_cell.length_a   1.000
_cell.length_b   1.000
_cell.length_c   1.000
_cell.angle_alpha   90.00
_cell.angle_beta   90.00
_cell.angle_gamma   90.00
#
_symmetry.space_group_name_H-M   'P 1'
#
loop_
_entity.id
_entity.type
_entity.pdbx_description
1 polymer ?
#
loop_
_entity_poly.entity_id
_entity_poly.type
_entity_poly.pdbx_seq_one_letter_code
_entity_poly.pdbx_strand_id
1 'polypeptide(L)'
;MSRNQERLGRSMEPKYVKRRQRGIAVVIASIIVILGALIYIGFRLGNTSADYEGTGNGTTQLVEVPEGSSMSELGPALVEKNIVKTQDAFDSAASMNHSASQIQPGFYRLQEEMSADAAVEALLDENNRVDMLEVQGGATLEDVKVVGGDVRYGIYSLISEVSCNDGNCLKKEDLEKVAAETDPAELGAPEWALDAINKRGNDPKRIEGLIAPGQYVLDPNMEAKDILKDLITRSTKRYNETNIEERAQAIGLSPYELLTSASLVEREAPAGEFDKVARVILNRLDEPMRLEFDSTVNYGLEDVELATTDEARGEKTPWNTYAKEGLPDTPIASPSDDAIKAMEEPAEGNWKFFVTVDKEGTTVFSDSYDEHLGRVDDAIRSGVLDSKREGEGAGSGNGDAAAEQPAQ
;
A
#
# COMPACT_ATOMS: atom_id res chain seq x y z
N MET A 1 38.98 -113.72 10.19
CA MET A 1 39.96 -112.82 9.56
C MET A 1 39.24 -111.69 8.85
N SER A 2 39.29 -110.55 9.50
CA SER A 2 38.54 -109.33 9.03
C SER A 2 39.54 -108.24 8.91
N ARG A 3 39.58 -107.56 7.77
CA ARG A 3 40.30 -106.29 7.55
C ARG A 3 39.33 -105.10 7.53
N ASN A 4 39.35 -104.33 8.57
CA ASN A 4 38.75 -103.00 8.59
C ASN A 4 39.53 -102.05 7.67
N GLN A 5 38.84 -101.40 6.78
CA GLN A 5 39.40 -100.23 6.17
C GLN A 5 38.75 -99.01 6.76
N GLU A 6 39.55 -98.26 7.49
CA GLU A 6 39.26 -96.90 7.88
C GLU A 6 39.34 -95.97 6.67
N ARG A 7 38.24 -95.29 6.35
CA ARG A 7 38.25 -94.16 5.45
C ARG A 7 38.55 -92.86 6.27
N LEU A 8 39.75 -92.39 6.14
CA LEU A 8 40.17 -91.09 6.69
C LEU A 8 39.46 -90.00 5.91
N GLY A 9 38.58 -89.23 6.58
CA GLY A 9 37.99 -87.99 6.09
C GLY A 9 39.09 -86.97 5.93
N ARG A 10 39.38 -86.55 4.73
CA ARG A 10 40.27 -85.38 4.50
C ARG A 10 39.61 -84.13 5.06
N SER A 11 40.11 -83.63 6.19
CA SER A 11 39.75 -82.28 6.66
C SER A 11 40.36 -81.25 5.71
N MET A 12 39.56 -80.38 5.13
CA MET A 12 40.05 -79.32 4.28
C MET A 12 41.01 -78.40 5.08
N GLU A 13 42.16 -78.03 4.46
CA GLU A 13 43.14 -77.14 5.12
C GLU A 13 42.52 -75.79 5.53
N PRO A 14 42.88 -75.31 6.74
CA PRO A 14 42.26 -74.06 7.33
C PRO A 14 42.39 -72.85 6.44
N LYS A 15 43.36 -72.81 5.51
CA LYS A 15 43.51 -71.69 4.55
C LYS A 15 42.39 -71.61 3.52
N TYR A 16 41.85 -72.72 3.07
CA TYR A 16 40.77 -72.75 2.08
C TYR A 16 39.41 -72.37 2.71
N VAL A 17 39.19 -72.73 3.98
CA VAL A 17 37.99 -72.35 4.72
C VAL A 17 37.96 -70.88 4.96
N LYS A 18 39.06 -70.23 5.37
CA LYS A 18 39.16 -68.78 5.56
C LYS A 18 39.00 -68.00 4.25
N ARG A 19 39.50 -68.51 3.13
CA ARG A 19 39.38 -67.84 1.81
C ARG A 19 37.92 -67.89 1.30
N ARG A 20 37.23 -69.05 1.50
CA ARG A 20 35.82 -69.24 1.16
C ARG A 20 34.88 -68.37 2.04
N GLN A 21 35.20 -68.29 3.35
CA GLN A 21 34.45 -67.39 4.27
C GLN A 21 34.61 -65.93 3.92
N ARG A 22 35.82 -65.47 3.53
CA ARG A 22 36.06 -64.09 3.07
C ARG A 22 35.29 -63.84 1.74
N GLY A 23 35.27 -64.77 0.78
CA GLY A 23 34.50 -64.63 -0.44
C GLY A 23 33.00 -64.53 -0.17
N ILE A 24 32.45 -65.35 0.72
CA ILE A 24 31.04 -65.26 1.14
C ILE A 24 30.72 -63.93 1.84
N ALA A 25 31.61 -63.47 2.71
CA ALA A 25 31.41 -62.19 3.40
C ALA A 25 31.40 -61.01 2.42
N VAL A 26 32.26 -61.01 1.39
CA VAL A 26 32.28 -59.96 0.34
C VAL A 26 30.97 -60.02 -0.50
N VAL A 27 30.49 -61.20 -0.87
CA VAL A 27 29.23 -61.36 -1.61
C VAL A 27 28.03 -60.86 -0.78
N ILE A 28 27.97 -61.20 0.54
CA ILE A 28 26.90 -60.72 1.43
C ILE A 28 26.98 -59.20 1.57
N ALA A 29 28.15 -58.62 1.76
CA ALA A 29 28.34 -57.18 1.82
C ALA A 29 27.89 -56.47 0.53
N SER A 30 28.24 -57.03 -0.64
CA SER A 30 27.80 -56.48 -1.92
C SER A 30 26.27 -56.57 -2.11
N ILE A 31 25.62 -57.65 -1.68
CA ILE A 31 24.16 -57.81 -1.70
C ILE A 31 23.50 -56.76 -0.81
N ILE A 32 24.04 -56.52 0.40
CA ILE A 32 23.51 -55.53 1.34
C ILE A 32 23.64 -54.12 0.74
N VAL A 33 24.76 -53.78 0.12
CA VAL A 33 24.95 -52.47 -0.55
C VAL A 33 23.99 -52.34 -1.75
N ILE A 34 23.83 -53.37 -2.56
CA ILE A 34 22.87 -53.33 -3.72
C ILE A 34 21.42 -53.19 -3.20
N LEU A 35 21.02 -53.96 -2.19
CA LEU A 35 19.71 -53.83 -1.57
C LEU A 35 19.51 -52.47 -0.95
N GLY A 36 20.49 -51.91 -0.24
CA GLY A 36 20.45 -50.57 0.27
C GLY A 36 20.30 -49.51 -0.83
N ALA A 37 21.04 -49.66 -1.93
CA ALA A 37 20.91 -48.78 -3.11
C ALA A 37 19.53 -48.90 -3.77
N LEU A 38 19.00 -50.13 -3.92
CA LEU A 38 17.67 -50.37 -4.49
C LEU A 38 16.54 -49.83 -3.57
N ILE A 39 16.69 -49.98 -2.26
CA ILE A 39 15.76 -49.39 -1.28
C ILE A 39 15.84 -47.86 -1.34
N TYR A 40 17.04 -47.28 -1.41
CA TYR A 40 17.24 -45.84 -1.57
C TYR A 40 16.66 -45.29 -2.87
N ILE A 41 16.89 -45.99 -3.99
CA ILE A 41 16.30 -45.66 -5.30
C ILE A 41 14.78 -45.84 -5.26
N GLY A 42 14.26 -46.89 -4.67
CA GLY A 42 12.84 -47.14 -4.49
C GLY A 42 12.16 -46.09 -3.61
N PHE A 43 12.85 -45.63 -2.54
CA PHE A 43 12.40 -44.55 -1.66
C PHE A 43 12.41 -43.21 -2.41
N ARG A 44 13.43 -42.94 -3.25
CA ARG A 44 13.50 -41.77 -4.11
C ARG A 44 12.46 -41.75 -5.20
N LEU A 45 12.20 -42.90 -5.87
CA LEU A 45 11.21 -43.03 -6.91
C LEU A 45 9.77 -43.16 -6.38
N GLY A 46 9.59 -43.61 -5.14
CA GLY A 46 8.28 -43.70 -4.47
C GLY A 46 7.85 -42.44 -3.77
N ASN A 47 8.79 -41.50 -3.56
CA ASN A 47 8.53 -40.19 -2.98
C ASN A 47 8.50 -39.11 -4.06
N THR A 48 7.89 -39.40 -5.22
CA THR A 48 7.41 -38.31 -6.08
C THR A 48 6.32 -37.62 -5.30
N SER A 49 6.63 -36.47 -4.74
CA SER A 49 5.64 -35.55 -4.15
C SER A 49 4.47 -35.46 -5.15
N ALA A 50 3.26 -35.72 -4.68
CA ALA A 50 2.09 -35.65 -5.56
C ALA A 50 2.03 -34.23 -6.15
N ASP A 51 1.99 -34.12 -7.46
CA ASP A 51 1.93 -32.88 -8.20
C ASP A 51 0.72 -32.83 -9.13
N TYR A 52 0.31 -31.65 -9.55
CA TYR A 52 -0.66 -31.49 -10.64
C TYR A 52 0.04 -31.63 -11.99
N GLU A 53 -0.74 -31.79 -13.05
CA GLU A 53 -0.24 -31.83 -14.42
C GLU A 53 -0.70 -30.60 -15.20
N GLY A 54 0.22 -29.97 -15.94
CA GLY A 54 -0.10 -28.86 -16.84
C GLY A 54 0.05 -27.48 -16.22
N THR A 55 -0.56 -26.49 -16.88
CA THR A 55 -0.38 -25.05 -16.57
C THR A 55 -1.55 -24.44 -15.82
N GLY A 56 -2.47 -25.25 -15.31
CA GLY A 56 -3.61 -24.82 -14.51
C GLY A 56 -4.97 -25.16 -15.12
N ASN A 57 -6.04 -24.88 -14.39
CA ASN A 57 -7.42 -25.19 -14.75
C ASN A 57 -8.21 -24.00 -15.31
N GLY A 58 -7.59 -22.83 -15.46
CA GLY A 58 -8.21 -21.57 -15.93
C GLY A 58 -8.75 -20.68 -14.82
N THR A 59 -8.85 -21.18 -13.57
CA THR A 59 -9.23 -20.34 -12.42
C THR A 59 -8.01 -19.58 -11.91
N THR A 60 -8.08 -18.27 -11.88
CA THR A 60 -6.94 -17.41 -11.49
C THR A 60 -6.99 -17.08 -10.01
N GLN A 61 -5.83 -17.18 -9.36
CA GLN A 61 -5.59 -16.79 -7.96
C GLN A 61 -4.50 -15.75 -7.87
N LEU A 62 -4.67 -14.79 -6.97
CA LEU A 62 -3.64 -13.80 -6.66
C LEU A 62 -2.72 -14.35 -5.57
N VAL A 63 -1.41 -14.29 -5.82
CA VAL A 63 -0.35 -14.74 -4.90
C VAL A 63 0.57 -13.58 -4.57
N GLU A 64 0.83 -13.36 -3.30
CA GLU A 64 1.85 -12.42 -2.83
C GLU A 64 3.19 -13.15 -2.69
N VAL A 65 4.24 -12.54 -3.23
CA VAL A 65 5.64 -12.87 -2.98
C VAL A 65 6.19 -11.76 -2.07
N PRO A 66 6.29 -11.98 -0.75
CA PRO A 66 6.74 -10.95 0.18
C PRO A 66 8.21 -10.58 -0.06
N GLU A 67 8.60 -9.34 0.25
CA GLU A 67 9.98 -8.90 0.17
C GLU A 67 10.88 -9.71 1.12
N GLY A 68 12.00 -10.22 0.59
CA GLY A 68 12.97 -11.03 1.34
C GLY A 68 12.51 -12.46 1.64
N SER A 69 11.35 -12.91 1.17
CA SER A 69 10.89 -14.28 1.34
C SER A 69 11.72 -15.26 0.52
N SER A 70 11.96 -16.44 1.07
CA SER A 70 12.53 -17.57 0.32
C SER A 70 11.44 -18.29 -0.49
N MET A 71 11.82 -19.01 -1.55
CA MET A 71 10.87 -19.82 -2.32
C MET A 71 10.12 -20.85 -1.45
N SER A 72 10.77 -21.46 -0.48
CA SER A 72 10.13 -22.41 0.44
C SER A 72 9.05 -21.77 1.33
N GLU A 73 9.14 -20.49 1.60
CA GLU A 73 8.12 -19.75 2.37
C GLU A 73 6.86 -19.48 1.57
N LEU A 74 6.93 -19.52 0.23
CA LEU A 74 5.76 -19.39 -0.65
C LEU A 74 4.94 -20.67 -0.75
N GLY A 75 5.58 -21.84 -0.59
CA GLY A 75 4.96 -23.15 -0.77
C GLY A 75 3.62 -23.31 -0.04
N PRO A 76 3.52 -23.00 1.28
CA PRO A 76 2.26 -23.11 2.02
C PRO A 76 1.12 -22.27 1.42
N ALA A 77 1.38 -21.02 1.01
CA ALA A 77 0.39 -20.14 0.42
C ALA A 77 -0.09 -20.64 -0.95
N LEU A 78 0.82 -21.21 -1.75
CA LEU A 78 0.47 -21.81 -3.04
C LEU A 78 -0.40 -23.05 -2.89
N VAL A 79 -0.16 -23.87 -1.85
CA VAL A 79 -0.99 -25.03 -1.53
C VAL A 79 -2.37 -24.59 -1.00
N GLU A 80 -2.42 -23.62 -0.10
CA GLU A 80 -3.68 -23.09 0.45
C GLU A 80 -4.60 -22.55 -0.65
N LYS A 81 -4.01 -21.89 -1.66
CA LYS A 81 -4.73 -21.36 -2.84
C LYS A 81 -4.96 -22.41 -3.94
N ASN A 82 -4.68 -23.69 -3.67
CA ASN A 82 -4.84 -24.77 -4.62
C ASN A 82 -4.05 -24.58 -5.95
N ILE A 83 -3.00 -23.78 -5.94
CA ILE A 83 -2.17 -23.52 -7.13
C ILE A 83 -1.27 -24.71 -7.40
N VAL A 84 -0.56 -25.20 -6.38
CA VAL A 84 0.24 -26.41 -6.43
C VAL A 84 -0.31 -27.46 -5.47
N LYS A 85 -0.09 -28.72 -5.77
CA LYS A 85 -0.67 -29.80 -4.99
C LYS A 85 0.02 -30.04 -3.66
N THR A 86 1.35 -29.88 -3.60
CA THR A 86 2.15 -30.04 -2.40
C THR A 86 3.31 -29.06 -2.36
N GLN A 87 3.69 -28.65 -1.15
CA GLN A 87 4.87 -27.82 -0.94
C GLN A 87 6.15 -28.52 -1.41
N ASP A 88 6.29 -29.81 -1.15
CA ASP A 88 7.49 -30.59 -1.54
C ASP A 88 7.70 -30.59 -3.07
N ALA A 89 6.60 -30.62 -3.86
CA ALA A 89 6.69 -30.51 -5.30
C ALA A 89 7.21 -29.13 -5.72
N PHE A 90 6.65 -28.05 -5.13
CA PHE A 90 7.07 -26.70 -5.42
C PHE A 90 8.53 -26.44 -5.00
N ASP A 91 8.93 -26.85 -3.79
CA ASP A 91 10.31 -26.71 -3.32
C ASP A 91 11.31 -27.44 -4.23
N SER A 92 10.92 -28.62 -4.73
CA SER A 92 11.73 -29.38 -5.68
C SER A 92 11.86 -28.64 -7.02
N ALA A 93 10.76 -28.16 -7.60
CA ALA A 93 10.74 -27.41 -8.85
C ALA A 93 11.57 -26.10 -8.72
N ALA A 94 11.35 -25.32 -7.66
CA ALA A 94 12.08 -24.09 -7.39
C ALA A 94 13.59 -24.35 -7.24
N SER A 95 13.98 -25.43 -6.55
CA SER A 95 15.40 -25.80 -6.39
C SER A 95 16.08 -26.23 -7.67
N MET A 96 15.34 -26.80 -8.62
CA MET A 96 15.84 -27.22 -9.93
C MET A 96 15.90 -26.09 -10.94
N ASN A 97 15.11 -25.05 -10.76
CA ASN A 97 15.09 -23.87 -11.64
C ASN A 97 16.11 -22.82 -11.17
N HIS A 98 17.21 -22.67 -11.92
CA HIS A 98 18.27 -21.73 -11.60
C HIS A 98 17.82 -20.25 -11.58
N SER A 99 16.71 -19.93 -12.24
CA SER A 99 16.15 -18.58 -12.29
C SER A 99 15.17 -18.30 -11.16
N ALA A 100 14.77 -19.29 -10.35
CA ALA A 100 13.81 -19.09 -9.25
C ALA A 100 14.25 -18.01 -8.25
N SER A 101 15.57 -17.79 -8.07
CA SER A 101 16.10 -16.71 -7.23
C SER A 101 15.92 -15.30 -7.83
N GLN A 102 15.46 -15.19 -9.07
CA GLN A 102 15.19 -13.92 -9.77
C GLN A 102 13.73 -13.48 -9.66
N ILE A 103 12.87 -14.31 -9.07
CA ILE A 103 11.48 -13.95 -8.81
C ILE A 103 11.45 -12.72 -7.91
N GLN A 104 10.82 -11.65 -8.40
CA GLN A 104 10.75 -10.37 -7.70
C GLN A 104 9.62 -10.38 -6.65
N PRO A 105 9.76 -9.64 -5.54
CA PRO A 105 8.64 -9.40 -4.66
C PRO A 105 7.49 -8.70 -5.39
N GLY A 106 6.25 -9.01 -4.99
CA GLY A 106 5.05 -8.43 -5.60
C GLY A 106 3.89 -9.41 -5.65
N PHE A 107 2.87 -9.04 -6.38
CA PHE A 107 1.69 -9.87 -6.57
C PHE A 107 1.69 -10.49 -7.97
N TYR A 108 1.27 -11.75 -8.04
CA TYR A 108 1.26 -12.53 -9.27
C TYR A 108 -0.10 -13.20 -9.46
N ARG A 109 -0.56 -13.29 -10.70
CA ARG A 109 -1.72 -14.09 -11.09
C ARG A 109 -1.26 -15.48 -11.49
N LEU A 110 -1.65 -16.48 -10.71
CA LEU A 110 -1.39 -17.86 -11.01
C LEU A 110 -2.71 -18.61 -11.17
N GLN A 111 -2.70 -19.72 -11.90
CA GLN A 111 -3.89 -20.55 -12.03
C GLN A 111 -3.92 -21.62 -10.95
N GLU A 112 -5.11 -22.08 -10.59
CA GLU A 112 -5.25 -23.27 -9.77
C GLU A 112 -4.83 -24.53 -10.53
N GLU A 113 -4.39 -25.54 -9.80
CA GLU A 113 -4.02 -26.86 -10.32
C GLU A 113 -2.88 -26.84 -11.35
N MET A 114 -1.90 -25.95 -11.14
CA MET A 114 -0.66 -25.93 -11.92
C MET A 114 0.30 -27.00 -11.43
N SER A 115 1.08 -27.59 -12.35
CA SER A 115 2.27 -28.32 -11.94
C SER A 115 3.25 -27.37 -11.22
N ALA A 116 4.06 -27.90 -10.31
CA ALA A 116 5.03 -27.11 -9.58
C ALA A 116 6.02 -26.38 -10.51
N ASP A 117 6.47 -27.04 -11.58
CA ASP A 117 7.33 -26.42 -12.60
C ASP A 117 6.62 -25.26 -13.30
N ALA A 118 5.35 -25.44 -13.70
CA ALA A 118 4.57 -24.38 -14.32
C ALA A 118 4.32 -23.20 -13.38
N ALA A 119 4.12 -23.45 -12.09
CA ALA A 119 3.96 -22.39 -11.09
C ALA A 119 5.25 -21.56 -10.92
N VAL A 120 6.44 -22.20 -10.92
CA VAL A 120 7.73 -21.49 -10.89
C VAL A 120 7.93 -20.68 -12.17
N GLU A 121 7.62 -21.23 -13.34
CA GLU A 121 7.71 -20.50 -14.61
C GLU A 121 6.75 -19.31 -14.64
N ALA A 122 5.53 -19.48 -14.13
CA ALA A 122 4.54 -18.41 -14.06
C ALA A 122 4.95 -17.28 -13.11
N LEU A 123 5.67 -17.57 -12.02
CA LEU A 123 6.25 -16.56 -11.12
C LEU A 123 7.45 -15.83 -11.74
N LEU A 124 8.09 -16.42 -12.75
CA LEU A 124 9.20 -15.79 -13.49
C LEU A 124 8.71 -14.94 -14.67
N ASP A 125 7.46 -15.13 -15.10
CA ASP A 125 6.88 -14.38 -16.20
C ASP A 125 6.32 -13.04 -15.69
N GLU A 126 6.94 -11.93 -16.15
CA GLU A 126 6.54 -10.57 -15.80
C GLU A 126 5.08 -10.26 -16.18
N ASN A 127 4.52 -10.94 -17.19
CA ASN A 127 3.11 -10.75 -17.58
C ASN A 127 2.12 -11.26 -16.52
N ASN A 128 2.56 -12.13 -15.63
CA ASN A 128 1.76 -12.60 -14.49
C ASN A 128 1.87 -11.69 -13.27
N ARG A 129 2.82 -10.75 -13.27
CA ARG A 129 2.95 -9.76 -12.20
C ARG A 129 1.81 -8.74 -12.30
N VAL A 130 1.23 -8.42 -11.15
CA VAL A 130 0.13 -7.46 -11.05
C VAL A 130 0.68 -6.12 -10.60
N ASP A 131 0.35 -5.07 -11.35
CA ASP A 131 0.64 -3.72 -10.93
C ASP A 131 -0.19 -3.35 -9.71
N MET A 132 0.43 -2.65 -8.76
CA MET A 132 -0.25 -2.19 -7.55
C MET A 132 -0.70 -0.75 -7.72
N LEU A 133 -1.91 -0.46 -7.25
CA LEU A 133 -2.34 0.91 -7.04
C LEU A 133 -1.58 1.46 -5.81
N GLU A 134 -0.77 2.48 -6.02
CA GLU A 134 -0.12 3.22 -4.94
C GLU A 134 -0.85 4.53 -4.71
N VAL A 135 -1.48 4.67 -3.54
CA VAL A 135 -2.10 5.92 -3.10
C VAL A 135 -1.17 6.57 -2.08
N GLN A 136 -0.64 7.73 -2.44
CA GLN A 136 0.25 8.49 -1.55
C GLN A 136 -0.54 9.40 -0.61
N GLY A 137 0.06 9.81 0.52
CA GLY A 137 -0.47 10.89 1.34
C GLY A 137 -0.61 12.16 0.51
N GLY A 138 -1.73 12.87 0.68
CA GLY A 138 -2.04 14.06 -0.12
C GLY A 138 -2.58 13.80 -1.53
N ALA A 139 -2.77 12.54 -1.94
CA ALA A 139 -3.43 12.22 -3.20
C ALA A 139 -4.89 12.67 -3.20
N THR A 140 -5.35 13.15 -4.35
CA THR A 140 -6.75 13.54 -4.60
C THR A 140 -7.46 12.51 -5.46
N LEU A 141 -8.78 12.45 -5.43
CA LEU A 141 -9.56 11.59 -6.33
C LEU A 141 -9.37 11.98 -7.79
N GLU A 142 -9.42 13.29 -8.07
CA GLU A 142 -9.26 13.87 -9.41
C GLU A 142 -7.81 14.24 -9.71
N ASP A 143 -7.49 14.30 -11.00
CA ASP A 143 -6.20 14.80 -11.45
C ASP A 143 -6.02 16.28 -11.11
N VAL A 144 -4.81 16.65 -10.72
CA VAL A 144 -4.43 18.03 -10.43
C VAL A 144 -3.47 18.52 -11.51
N LYS A 145 -3.88 19.57 -12.24
CA LYS A 145 -3.02 20.25 -13.21
C LYS A 145 -2.38 21.46 -12.55
N VAL A 146 -1.07 21.54 -12.60
CA VAL A 146 -0.34 22.71 -12.10
C VAL A 146 -0.11 23.66 -13.26
N VAL A 147 -0.43 24.94 -13.11
CA VAL A 147 -0.20 25.95 -14.14
C VAL A 147 1.27 25.97 -14.56
N GLY A 148 1.55 25.66 -15.82
CA GLY A 148 2.91 25.57 -16.36
C GLY A 148 3.73 24.37 -15.92
N GLY A 149 3.11 23.39 -15.25
CA GLY A 149 3.72 22.18 -14.71
C GLY A 149 3.10 20.89 -15.23
N ASP A 150 3.50 19.79 -14.62
CA ASP A 150 3.00 18.45 -14.93
C ASP A 150 1.63 18.19 -14.30
N VAL A 151 0.93 17.18 -14.82
CA VAL A 151 -0.31 16.67 -14.24
C VAL A 151 0.05 15.68 -13.13
N ARG A 152 -0.45 15.90 -11.91
CA ARG A 152 -0.48 14.87 -10.87
C ARG A 152 -1.74 14.04 -11.03
N TYR A 153 -1.57 12.75 -11.33
CA TYR A 153 -2.70 11.86 -11.50
C TYR A 153 -3.41 11.60 -10.18
N GLY A 154 -4.73 11.71 -10.22
CA GLY A 154 -5.60 11.40 -9.11
C GLY A 154 -5.87 9.89 -8.98
N ILE A 155 -6.50 9.50 -7.88
CA ILE A 155 -6.77 8.09 -7.56
C ILE A 155 -7.60 7.42 -8.67
N TYR A 156 -8.56 8.13 -9.27
CA TYR A 156 -9.35 7.56 -10.37
C TYR A 156 -8.51 7.24 -11.61
N SER A 157 -7.57 8.12 -11.97
CA SER A 157 -6.63 7.87 -13.07
C SER A 157 -5.66 6.74 -12.77
N LEU A 158 -5.14 6.67 -11.54
CA LEU A 158 -4.27 5.58 -11.09
C LEU A 158 -5.00 4.23 -11.09
N ILE A 159 -6.25 4.18 -10.64
CA ILE A 159 -7.08 2.96 -10.75
C ILE A 159 -7.26 2.58 -12.22
N SER A 160 -7.54 3.53 -13.09
CA SER A 160 -7.69 3.29 -14.54
C SER A 160 -6.43 2.66 -15.12
N GLU A 161 -5.24 3.16 -14.75
CA GLU A 161 -3.96 2.66 -15.24
C GLU A 161 -3.69 1.21 -14.77
N VAL A 162 -3.80 0.94 -13.47
CA VAL A 162 -3.48 -0.40 -12.91
C VAL A 162 -4.57 -1.44 -13.16
N SER A 163 -5.80 -1.04 -13.51
CA SER A 163 -6.88 -1.96 -13.86
C SER A 163 -6.79 -2.50 -15.27
N CYS A 164 -5.82 -2.02 -16.08
CA CYS A 164 -5.67 -2.46 -17.46
C CYS A 164 -5.28 -3.94 -17.55
N ASN A 165 -6.12 -4.72 -18.24
CA ASN A 165 -5.86 -6.13 -18.52
C ASN A 165 -6.17 -6.39 -20.00
N ASP A 166 -5.19 -6.84 -20.78
CA ASP A 166 -5.34 -7.13 -22.23
C ASP A 166 -6.00 -5.99 -23.05
N GLY A 167 -5.73 -4.73 -22.65
CA GLY A 167 -6.31 -3.53 -23.29
C GLY A 167 -7.72 -3.17 -22.79
N ASN A 168 -8.29 -3.92 -21.85
CA ASN A 168 -9.49 -3.54 -21.12
C ASN A 168 -9.07 -2.80 -19.84
N CYS A 169 -9.24 -1.49 -19.83
CA CYS A 169 -9.02 -0.63 -18.67
C CYS A 169 -10.36 -0.08 -18.19
N LEU A 170 -10.53 0.02 -16.87
CA LEU A 170 -11.62 0.85 -16.36
C LEU A 170 -11.39 2.29 -16.75
N LYS A 171 -12.45 2.96 -17.16
CA LYS A 171 -12.34 4.38 -17.49
C LYS A 171 -12.49 5.23 -16.24
N LYS A 172 -11.75 6.32 -16.19
CA LYS A 172 -11.86 7.32 -15.12
C LYS A 172 -13.30 7.79 -14.94
N GLU A 173 -13.99 8.07 -16.06
CA GLU A 173 -15.36 8.56 -16.08
C GLU A 173 -16.37 7.56 -15.48
N ASP A 174 -16.10 6.26 -15.58
CA ASP A 174 -16.94 5.23 -14.95
C ASP A 174 -16.77 5.23 -13.42
N LEU A 175 -15.54 5.46 -12.92
CA LEU A 175 -15.26 5.61 -11.50
C LEU A 175 -15.90 6.88 -10.93
N GLU A 176 -15.74 8.02 -11.60
CA GLU A 176 -16.37 9.29 -11.25
C GLU A 176 -17.90 9.16 -11.16
N LYS A 177 -18.49 8.51 -12.15
CA LYS A 177 -19.94 8.26 -12.18
C LYS A 177 -20.39 7.37 -11.03
N VAL A 178 -19.67 6.29 -10.75
CA VAL A 178 -19.97 5.40 -9.63
C VAL A 178 -19.86 6.15 -8.31
N ALA A 179 -18.81 6.95 -8.12
CA ALA A 179 -18.62 7.77 -6.92
C ALA A 179 -19.75 8.78 -6.73
N ALA A 180 -20.23 9.40 -7.83
CA ALA A 180 -21.30 10.38 -7.78
C ALA A 180 -22.70 9.81 -7.56
N GLU A 181 -23.01 8.66 -8.20
CA GLU A 181 -24.40 8.17 -8.30
C GLU A 181 -24.72 7.01 -7.34
N THR A 182 -23.72 6.26 -6.84
CA THR A 182 -23.96 5.09 -5.96
C THR A 182 -24.17 5.55 -4.54
N ASP A 183 -25.09 4.90 -3.81
CA ASP A 183 -25.28 5.14 -2.37
C ASP A 183 -23.93 4.94 -1.65
N PRO A 184 -23.43 5.94 -0.89
CA PRO A 184 -22.16 5.83 -0.17
C PRO A 184 -22.08 4.62 0.76
N ALA A 185 -23.17 4.20 1.37
CA ALA A 185 -23.23 3.01 2.21
C ALA A 185 -22.96 1.73 1.38
N GLU A 186 -23.44 1.66 0.14
CA GLU A 186 -23.15 0.53 -0.75
C GLU A 186 -21.67 0.50 -1.20
N LEU A 187 -20.99 1.66 -1.21
CA LEU A 187 -19.55 1.77 -1.45
C LEU A 187 -18.72 1.45 -0.20
N GLY A 188 -19.34 1.11 0.94
CA GLY A 188 -18.63 0.78 2.18
C GLY A 188 -18.15 1.99 2.98
N ALA A 189 -18.70 3.19 2.69
CA ALA A 189 -18.43 4.37 3.50
C ALA A 189 -18.90 4.16 4.96
N PRO A 190 -18.11 4.63 5.95
CA PRO A 190 -18.48 4.46 7.35
C PRO A 190 -19.71 5.29 7.72
N GLU A 191 -20.49 4.80 8.68
CA GLU A 191 -21.73 5.45 9.12
C GLU A 191 -21.51 6.91 9.53
N TRP A 192 -20.40 7.20 10.21
CA TRP A 192 -20.04 8.54 10.64
C TRP A 192 -19.74 9.53 9.50
N ALA A 193 -19.56 9.07 8.26
CA ALA A 193 -19.32 9.92 7.09
C ALA A 193 -20.55 10.13 6.21
N LEU A 194 -21.58 9.26 6.32
CA LEU A 194 -22.71 9.21 5.38
C LEU A 194 -23.46 10.54 5.25
N ASP A 195 -23.72 11.23 6.37
CA ASP A 195 -24.45 12.49 6.36
C ASP A 195 -23.71 13.59 5.60
N ALA A 196 -22.39 13.67 5.78
CA ALA A 196 -21.55 14.66 5.11
C ALA A 196 -21.44 14.37 3.61
N ILE A 197 -21.22 13.11 3.24
CA ILE A 197 -21.13 12.67 1.84
C ILE A 197 -22.46 12.93 1.12
N ASN A 198 -23.59 12.58 1.74
CA ASN A 198 -24.91 12.75 1.14
C ASN A 198 -25.29 14.24 0.92
N LYS A 199 -24.81 15.16 1.77
CA LYS A 199 -24.98 16.60 1.58
C LYS A 199 -24.33 17.11 0.29
N ARG A 200 -23.32 16.43 -0.25
CA ARG A 200 -22.66 16.77 -1.50
C ARG A 200 -23.46 16.37 -2.75
N GLY A 201 -24.51 15.56 -2.59
CA GLY A 201 -25.31 15.07 -3.72
C GLY A 201 -24.48 14.21 -4.69
N ASN A 202 -24.62 14.47 -5.99
CA ASN A 202 -23.97 13.70 -7.06
C ASN A 202 -22.60 14.29 -7.47
N ASP A 203 -21.81 14.75 -6.51
CA ASP A 203 -20.47 15.24 -6.73
C ASP A 203 -19.46 14.06 -6.73
N PRO A 204 -18.66 13.81 -7.79
CA PRO A 204 -17.68 12.74 -7.79
C PRO A 204 -16.60 12.91 -6.71
N LYS A 205 -16.38 14.13 -6.21
CA LYS A 205 -15.46 14.43 -5.10
C LYS A 205 -16.04 14.14 -3.73
N ARG A 206 -17.31 13.72 -3.61
CA ARG A 206 -17.99 13.52 -2.32
C ARG A 206 -17.38 12.45 -1.43
N ILE A 207 -16.62 11.52 -2.02
CA ILE A 207 -15.90 10.46 -1.29
C ILE A 207 -14.42 10.78 -1.08
N GLU A 208 -14.00 12.03 -1.26
CA GLU A 208 -12.61 12.45 -1.01
C GLU A 208 -12.16 12.12 0.40
N GLY A 209 -10.91 11.64 0.53
CA GLY A 209 -10.32 11.22 1.79
C GLY A 209 -10.77 9.84 2.30
N LEU A 210 -11.75 9.17 1.65
CA LEU A 210 -12.21 7.85 2.08
C LEU A 210 -11.35 6.69 1.56
N ILE A 211 -10.41 6.95 0.65
CA ILE A 211 -9.40 5.98 0.22
C ILE A 211 -8.09 6.37 0.88
N ALA A 212 -7.66 5.58 1.86
CA ALA A 212 -6.44 5.87 2.63
C ALA A 212 -5.18 5.65 1.79
N PRO A 213 -4.07 6.38 2.08
CA PRO A 213 -2.78 6.09 1.48
C PRO A 213 -2.33 4.66 1.73
N GLY A 214 -1.71 4.03 0.72
CA GLY A 214 -1.24 2.65 0.82
C GLY A 214 -1.05 2.00 -0.54
N GLN A 215 -0.62 0.75 -0.52
CA GLN A 215 -0.50 -0.08 -1.69
C GLN A 215 -1.68 -1.06 -1.75
N TYR A 216 -2.37 -1.08 -2.88
CA TYR A 216 -3.55 -1.90 -3.08
C TYR A 216 -3.39 -2.77 -4.32
N VAL A 217 -3.63 -4.05 -4.15
CA VAL A 217 -3.78 -4.97 -5.26
C VAL A 217 -5.23 -4.94 -5.69
N LEU A 218 -5.45 -4.66 -6.96
CA LEU A 218 -6.79 -4.66 -7.55
C LEU A 218 -7.00 -5.96 -8.34
N ASP A 219 -8.19 -6.55 -8.22
CA ASP A 219 -8.59 -7.60 -9.15
C ASP A 219 -9.03 -6.91 -10.47
N PRO A 220 -8.34 -7.16 -11.58
CA PRO A 220 -8.63 -6.50 -12.86
C PRO A 220 -9.97 -6.93 -13.47
N ASN A 221 -10.63 -7.95 -12.91
CA ASN A 221 -11.95 -8.37 -13.34
C ASN A 221 -13.09 -7.67 -12.58
N MET A 222 -12.75 -6.84 -11.57
CA MET A 222 -13.74 -6.06 -10.83
C MET A 222 -14.28 -4.91 -11.67
N GLU A 223 -15.56 -4.62 -11.50
CA GLU A 223 -16.17 -3.41 -12.03
C GLU A 223 -15.82 -2.18 -11.17
N ALA A 224 -15.99 -0.98 -11.70
CA ALA A 224 -15.69 0.28 -11.02
C ALA A 224 -16.32 0.37 -9.61
N LYS A 225 -17.57 -0.08 -9.47
CA LYS A 225 -18.27 -0.10 -8.17
C LYS A 225 -17.59 -1.01 -7.16
N ASP A 226 -17.16 -2.20 -7.58
CA ASP A 226 -16.57 -3.19 -6.67
C ASP A 226 -15.17 -2.76 -6.23
N ILE A 227 -14.39 -2.13 -7.12
CA ILE A 227 -13.08 -1.56 -6.78
C ILE A 227 -13.23 -0.42 -5.77
N LEU A 228 -14.10 0.56 -6.02
CA LEU A 228 -14.31 1.66 -5.06
C LEU A 228 -14.81 1.14 -3.72
N LYS A 229 -15.72 0.17 -3.73
CA LYS A 229 -16.21 -0.47 -2.51
C LYS A 229 -15.09 -1.18 -1.73
N ASP A 230 -14.23 -1.93 -2.42
CA ASP A 230 -13.11 -2.62 -1.80
C ASP A 230 -12.13 -1.63 -1.16
N LEU A 231 -11.71 -0.61 -1.89
CA LEU A 231 -10.79 0.42 -1.42
C LEU A 231 -11.35 1.20 -0.22
N ILE A 232 -12.61 1.64 -0.29
CA ILE A 232 -13.26 2.38 0.79
C ILE A 232 -13.46 1.46 2.01
N THR A 233 -13.87 0.20 1.81
CA THR A 233 -14.07 -0.74 2.92
C THR A 233 -12.77 -1.03 3.67
N ARG A 234 -11.67 -1.24 2.95
CA ARG A 234 -10.34 -1.44 3.57
C ARG A 234 -9.88 -0.19 4.32
N SER A 235 -10.09 0.99 3.74
CA SER A 235 -9.76 2.26 4.37
C SER A 235 -10.62 2.54 5.59
N THR A 236 -11.93 2.30 5.52
CA THR A 236 -12.85 2.41 6.66
C THR A 236 -12.44 1.51 7.82
N LYS A 237 -12.06 0.26 7.52
CA LYS A 237 -11.53 -0.66 8.53
C LYS A 237 -10.29 -0.07 9.22
N ARG A 238 -9.34 0.46 8.44
CA ARG A 238 -8.12 1.07 8.96
C ARG A 238 -8.43 2.29 9.86
N TYR A 239 -9.32 3.19 9.44
CA TYR A 239 -9.74 4.34 10.25
C TYR A 239 -10.42 3.90 11.55
N ASN A 240 -11.26 2.87 11.52
CA ASN A 240 -11.93 2.37 12.72
C ASN A 240 -10.96 1.65 13.68
N GLU A 241 -9.89 1.03 13.18
CA GLU A 241 -8.85 0.39 14.00
C GLU A 241 -8.06 1.41 14.86
N THR A 242 -8.03 2.69 14.47
CA THR A 242 -7.44 3.77 15.28
C THR A 242 -8.40 4.30 16.35
N ASN A 243 -9.65 3.80 16.45
CA ASN A 243 -10.71 4.35 17.29
C ASN A 243 -11.03 5.82 16.95
N ILE A 244 -11.10 6.14 15.65
CA ILE A 244 -11.30 7.51 15.16
C ILE A 244 -12.49 8.23 15.80
N GLU A 245 -13.58 7.53 16.13
CA GLU A 245 -14.78 8.11 16.78
C GLU A 245 -14.47 8.63 18.18
N GLU A 246 -13.81 7.84 19.03
CA GLU A 246 -13.45 8.24 20.38
C GLU A 246 -12.42 9.35 20.39
N ARG A 247 -11.44 9.28 19.50
CA ARG A 247 -10.36 10.28 19.38
C ARG A 247 -10.87 11.60 18.85
N ALA A 248 -11.74 11.61 17.84
CA ALA A 248 -12.39 12.82 17.36
C ALA A 248 -13.20 13.51 18.47
N GLN A 249 -13.98 12.72 19.22
CA GLN A 249 -14.74 13.26 20.35
C GLN A 249 -13.83 13.90 21.41
N ALA A 250 -12.66 13.33 21.67
CA ALA A 250 -11.70 13.86 22.65
C ALA A 250 -11.16 15.27 22.29
N ILE A 251 -11.12 15.61 21.00
CA ILE A 251 -10.70 16.93 20.50
C ILE A 251 -11.88 17.82 20.05
N GLY A 252 -13.13 17.42 20.34
CA GLY A 252 -14.33 18.18 20.06
C GLY A 252 -14.82 18.16 18.60
N LEU A 253 -14.33 17.19 17.79
CA LEU A 253 -14.71 17.01 16.39
C LEU A 253 -15.54 15.73 16.19
N SER A 254 -16.31 15.70 15.12
CA SER A 254 -16.81 14.42 14.57
C SER A 254 -15.71 13.66 13.85
N PRO A 255 -15.82 12.33 13.64
CA PRO A 255 -14.83 11.54 12.90
C PRO A 255 -14.57 12.09 11.48
N TYR A 256 -15.62 12.56 10.80
CA TYR A 256 -15.48 13.13 9.47
C TYR A 256 -14.76 14.50 9.49
N GLU A 257 -15.01 15.33 10.50
CA GLU A 257 -14.28 16.58 10.69
C GLU A 257 -12.81 16.33 11.06
N LEU A 258 -12.51 15.28 11.84
CA LEU A 258 -11.14 14.86 12.11
C LEU A 258 -10.44 14.47 10.81
N LEU A 259 -11.07 13.62 9.97
CA LEU A 259 -10.52 13.20 8.68
C LEU A 259 -10.31 14.41 7.75
N THR A 260 -11.27 15.34 7.72
CA THR A 260 -11.18 16.58 6.94
C THR A 260 -10.01 17.44 7.42
N SER A 261 -9.87 17.61 8.74
CA SER A 261 -8.76 18.39 9.33
C SER A 261 -7.40 17.72 9.07
N ALA A 262 -7.33 16.37 9.15
CA ALA A 262 -6.12 15.64 8.82
C ALA A 262 -5.70 15.83 7.35
N SER A 263 -6.67 15.94 6.42
CA SER A 263 -6.36 16.26 5.02
C SER A 263 -5.78 17.66 4.83
N LEU A 264 -6.17 18.60 5.69
CA LEU A 264 -5.56 19.95 5.73
C LEU A 264 -4.13 19.88 6.28
N VAL A 265 -3.91 19.16 7.38
CA VAL A 265 -2.57 18.93 7.93
C VAL A 265 -1.65 18.34 6.86
N GLU A 266 -2.11 17.31 6.15
CA GLU A 266 -1.36 16.65 5.07
C GLU A 266 -0.93 17.63 3.97
N ARG A 267 -1.79 18.60 3.66
CA ARG A 267 -1.56 19.54 2.55
C ARG A 267 -0.80 20.79 2.93
N GLU A 268 -0.85 21.20 4.20
CA GLU A 268 -0.30 22.47 4.68
C GLU A 268 0.99 22.31 5.50
N ALA A 269 1.15 21.16 6.18
CA ALA A 269 2.21 21.04 7.14
C ALA A 269 3.55 20.69 6.48
N PRO A 270 4.62 21.41 6.82
CA PRO A 270 5.98 21.01 6.50
C PRO A 270 6.32 19.68 7.18
N ALA A 271 7.26 18.93 6.59
CA ALA A 271 7.70 17.65 7.14
C ALA A 271 8.15 17.80 8.61
N GLY A 272 7.59 16.99 9.51
CA GLY A 272 7.90 16.98 10.93
C GLY A 272 7.14 18.01 11.78
N GLU A 273 6.20 18.78 11.20
CA GLU A 273 5.44 19.81 11.91
C GLU A 273 3.91 19.54 11.92
N PHE A 274 3.51 18.32 11.62
CA PHE A 274 2.09 17.92 11.52
C PHE A 274 1.31 18.20 12.80
N ASP A 275 1.86 17.88 13.97
CA ASP A 275 1.24 18.06 15.28
C ASP A 275 1.04 19.53 15.65
N LYS A 276 1.94 20.43 15.22
CA LYS A 276 1.82 21.86 15.44
C LYS A 276 0.80 22.50 14.49
N VAL A 277 0.77 22.10 13.21
CA VAL A 277 -0.24 22.56 12.26
C VAL A 277 -1.63 22.07 12.68
N ALA A 278 -1.74 20.81 13.16
CA ALA A 278 -2.97 20.31 13.78
C ALA A 278 -3.44 21.19 14.94
N ARG A 279 -2.52 21.64 15.80
CA ARG A 279 -2.82 22.57 16.88
C ARG A 279 -3.32 23.92 16.37
N VAL A 280 -2.69 24.47 15.33
CA VAL A 280 -3.15 25.73 14.70
C VAL A 280 -4.58 25.59 14.18
N ILE A 281 -4.90 24.49 13.49
CA ILE A 281 -6.25 24.23 12.99
C ILE A 281 -7.26 24.23 14.14
N LEU A 282 -7.01 23.48 15.20
CA LEU A 282 -7.91 23.41 16.37
C LEU A 282 -8.07 24.77 17.04
N ASN A 283 -6.98 25.51 17.26
CA ASN A 283 -7.04 26.84 17.89
C ASN A 283 -7.84 27.84 17.05
N ARG A 284 -7.79 27.75 15.71
CA ARG A 284 -8.61 28.60 14.83
C ARG A 284 -10.08 28.19 14.81
N LEU A 285 -10.37 26.87 14.90
CA LEU A 285 -11.73 26.34 14.97
C LEU A 285 -12.43 26.69 16.30
N ASP A 286 -11.69 26.77 17.39
CA ASP A 286 -12.19 27.19 18.73
C ASP A 286 -12.55 28.67 18.80
N GLU A 287 -12.07 29.46 17.85
CA GLU A 287 -12.35 30.90 17.75
C GLU A 287 -13.11 31.19 16.43
N PRO A 288 -13.80 32.33 16.30
CA PRO A 288 -14.43 32.74 15.05
C PRO A 288 -13.35 33.22 14.06
N MET A 289 -12.45 32.29 13.69
CA MET A 289 -11.30 32.54 12.80
C MET A 289 -11.35 31.61 11.60
N ARG A 290 -11.16 32.19 10.42
CA ARG A 290 -11.09 31.37 9.17
C ARG A 290 -9.77 30.64 9.14
N LEU A 291 -9.78 29.44 8.48
CA LEU A 291 -8.55 28.65 8.35
C LEU A 291 -7.59 29.24 7.31
N GLU A 292 -8.09 29.85 6.24
CA GLU A 292 -7.33 30.61 5.24
C GLU A 292 -6.15 29.82 4.65
N PHE A 293 -6.41 28.60 4.21
CA PHE A 293 -5.43 27.72 3.60
C PHE A 293 -5.53 27.74 2.07
N ASP A 294 -4.41 28.01 1.39
CA ASP A 294 -4.34 28.04 -0.06
C ASP A 294 -4.67 26.71 -0.71
N SER A 295 -4.34 25.60 -0.06
CA SER A 295 -4.70 24.24 -0.51
C SER A 295 -6.22 24.06 -0.69
N THR A 296 -7.03 24.74 0.14
CA THR A 296 -8.50 24.68 0.07
C THR A 296 -9.07 25.49 -1.10
N VAL A 297 -8.37 26.56 -1.51
CA VAL A 297 -8.69 27.31 -2.73
C VAL A 297 -8.33 26.46 -3.95
N ASN A 298 -7.09 25.96 -3.97
CA ASN A 298 -6.55 25.15 -5.06
C ASN A 298 -7.35 23.87 -5.33
N TYR A 299 -7.89 23.23 -4.30
CA TYR A 299 -8.72 22.04 -4.46
C TYR A 299 -10.03 22.31 -5.25
N GLY A 300 -10.52 23.54 -5.19
CA GLY A 300 -11.70 23.99 -5.92
C GLY A 300 -11.43 24.39 -7.37
N LEU A 301 -10.17 24.60 -7.77
CA LEU A 301 -9.78 25.06 -9.10
C LEU A 301 -9.55 23.89 -10.06
N GLU A 302 -9.77 24.11 -11.38
CA GLU A 302 -9.42 23.15 -12.43
C GLU A 302 -7.89 23.08 -12.63
N ASP A 303 -7.22 24.24 -12.60
CA ASP A 303 -5.77 24.37 -12.71
C ASP A 303 -5.25 25.00 -11.41
N VAL A 304 -4.34 24.30 -10.74
CA VAL A 304 -3.76 24.70 -9.45
C VAL A 304 -2.69 25.77 -9.68
N GLU A 305 -2.81 26.86 -8.95
CA GLU A 305 -1.83 27.93 -8.92
C GLU A 305 -0.80 27.71 -7.80
N LEU A 306 0.49 27.98 -8.08
CA LEU A 306 1.54 27.94 -7.05
C LEU A 306 1.28 28.94 -5.93
N ALA A 307 0.67 30.07 -6.28
CA ALA A 307 0.24 31.08 -5.33
C ALA A 307 -1.17 31.53 -5.74
N THR A 308 -2.15 31.33 -4.85
CA THR A 308 -3.54 31.69 -5.13
C THR A 308 -3.72 33.19 -5.25
N THR A 309 -4.52 33.63 -6.21
CA THR A 309 -4.84 35.03 -6.42
C THR A 309 -5.89 35.52 -5.41
N ASP A 310 -5.96 36.83 -5.17
CA ASP A 310 -7.02 37.44 -4.32
C ASP A 310 -8.42 37.16 -4.88
N GLU A 311 -8.53 37.06 -6.21
CA GLU A 311 -9.76 36.73 -6.90
C GLU A 311 -10.21 35.31 -6.58
N ALA A 312 -9.31 34.32 -6.67
CA ALA A 312 -9.57 32.94 -6.31
C ALA A 312 -9.89 32.77 -4.82
N ARG A 313 -9.20 33.51 -3.93
CA ARG A 313 -9.48 33.55 -2.48
C ARG A 313 -10.87 34.15 -2.18
N GLY A 314 -11.36 35.06 -3.01
CA GLY A 314 -12.70 35.66 -2.87
C GLY A 314 -13.83 34.74 -3.35
N GLU A 315 -13.55 33.69 -4.09
CA GLU A 315 -14.53 32.79 -4.65
C GLU A 315 -15.19 31.90 -3.60
N LYS A 316 -16.51 31.81 -3.61
CA LYS A 316 -17.27 30.99 -2.68
C LYS A 316 -17.40 29.59 -3.22
N THR A 317 -16.53 28.70 -2.78
CA THR A 317 -16.61 27.26 -3.06
C THR A 317 -16.90 26.48 -1.76
N PRO A 318 -17.31 25.24 -1.84
CA PRO A 318 -17.50 24.39 -0.66
C PRO A 318 -16.22 24.19 0.16
N TRP A 319 -15.07 24.38 -0.46
CA TRP A 319 -13.77 24.10 0.14
C TRP A 319 -13.03 25.36 0.62
N ASN A 320 -13.24 26.50 -0.04
CA ASN A 320 -12.46 27.72 0.16
C ASN A 320 -12.59 28.29 1.59
N THR A 321 -11.58 28.09 2.41
CA THR A 321 -11.53 28.54 3.82
C THR A 321 -11.15 30.04 4.00
N TYR A 322 -10.89 30.78 2.91
CA TYR A 322 -10.85 32.25 2.92
C TYR A 322 -12.25 32.85 2.86
N ALA A 323 -13.18 32.17 2.19
CA ALA A 323 -14.54 32.66 1.94
C ALA A 323 -15.57 32.14 2.95
N LYS A 324 -15.22 31.15 3.79
CA LYS A 324 -16.09 30.53 4.81
C LYS A 324 -15.36 30.33 6.14
N GLU A 325 -16.10 30.28 7.22
CA GLU A 325 -15.62 29.83 8.54
C GLU A 325 -15.69 28.31 8.65
N GLY A 326 -14.84 27.76 9.51
CA GLY A 326 -14.78 26.31 9.78
C GLY A 326 -14.10 25.50 8.68
N LEU A 327 -14.36 24.20 8.68
CA LEU A 327 -13.75 23.23 7.78
C LEU A 327 -14.34 23.26 6.36
N PRO A 328 -13.60 22.79 5.36
CA PRO A 328 -14.17 22.43 4.06
C PRO A 328 -15.31 21.41 4.20
N ASP A 329 -16.17 21.34 3.19
CA ASP A 329 -17.31 20.40 3.20
C ASP A 329 -16.89 18.93 3.07
N THR A 330 -15.68 18.67 2.54
CA THR A 330 -15.06 17.34 2.44
C THR A 330 -13.57 17.44 2.79
N PRO A 331 -12.89 16.34 3.07
CA PRO A 331 -11.44 16.28 2.93
C PRO A 331 -11.01 16.83 1.55
N ILE A 332 -9.79 17.33 1.44
CA ILE A 332 -9.22 17.85 0.18
C ILE A 332 -8.10 16.97 -0.38
N ALA A 333 -7.84 15.86 0.26
CA ALA A 333 -6.87 14.83 -0.13
C ALA A 333 -7.04 13.59 0.76
N SER A 334 -6.34 12.53 0.43
CA SER A 334 -6.18 11.34 1.28
C SER A 334 -5.16 11.63 2.39
N PRO A 335 -5.56 11.72 3.67
CA PRO A 335 -4.61 11.97 4.76
C PRO A 335 -3.82 10.72 5.12
N SER A 336 -2.52 10.89 5.40
CA SER A 336 -1.67 9.83 5.94
C SER A 336 -2.04 9.49 7.40
N ASP A 337 -1.57 8.33 7.89
CA ASP A 337 -1.73 7.96 9.29
C ASP A 337 -1.06 8.97 10.23
N ASP A 338 0.06 9.55 9.79
CA ASP A 338 0.76 10.59 10.56
C ASP A 338 -0.05 11.87 10.67
N ALA A 339 -0.75 12.28 9.62
CA ALA A 339 -1.65 13.43 9.64
C ALA A 339 -2.89 13.18 10.52
N ILE A 340 -3.47 12.00 10.44
CA ILE A 340 -4.58 11.58 11.32
C ILE A 340 -4.11 11.57 12.78
N LYS A 341 -2.98 10.95 13.07
CA LYS A 341 -2.39 10.89 14.39
C LYS A 341 -2.07 12.28 14.94
N ALA A 342 -1.57 13.18 14.11
CA ALA A 342 -1.29 14.55 14.52
C ALA A 342 -2.55 15.30 14.94
N MET A 343 -3.68 15.07 14.28
CA MET A 343 -4.97 15.61 14.72
C MET A 343 -5.48 14.96 16.00
N GLU A 344 -5.23 13.67 16.21
CA GLU A 344 -5.63 12.95 17.42
C GLU A 344 -4.79 13.35 18.64
N GLU A 345 -3.51 13.66 18.44
CA GLU A 345 -2.52 13.99 19.47
C GLU A 345 -1.77 15.27 19.11
N PRO A 346 -2.47 16.44 18.99
CA PRO A 346 -1.84 17.68 18.56
C PRO A 346 -0.88 18.22 19.63
N ALA A 347 0.17 18.92 19.18
CA ALA A 347 1.10 19.57 20.08
C ALA A 347 0.40 20.54 21.05
N GLU A 348 0.97 20.75 22.23
CA GLU A 348 0.50 21.80 23.16
C GLU A 348 0.98 23.18 22.69
N GLY A 349 0.08 24.13 22.57
CA GLY A 349 0.41 25.49 22.17
C GLY A 349 -0.82 26.35 21.88
N ASN A 350 -0.62 27.66 21.78
CA ASN A 350 -1.66 28.65 21.48
C ASN A 350 -1.50 29.24 20.08
N TRP A 351 -0.70 28.59 19.23
CA TRP A 351 -0.37 29.11 17.90
C TRP A 351 -1.62 29.21 17.03
N LYS A 352 -1.69 30.30 16.29
CA LYS A 352 -2.74 30.55 15.30
C LYS A 352 -2.17 30.79 13.90
N PHE A 353 -0.87 31.01 13.80
CA PHE A 353 -0.17 31.34 12.58
C PHE A 353 1.12 30.53 12.48
N PHE A 354 1.53 30.26 11.24
CA PHE A 354 2.84 29.71 10.95
C PHE A 354 3.34 30.22 9.59
N VAL A 355 4.64 30.27 9.42
CA VAL A 355 5.29 30.64 8.15
C VAL A 355 6.68 30.05 8.08
N THR A 356 7.09 29.60 6.90
CA THR A 356 8.47 29.20 6.64
C THR A 356 9.34 30.44 6.43
N VAL A 357 10.41 30.61 7.22
CA VAL A 357 11.19 31.84 7.28
C VAL A 357 12.52 31.78 6.54
N ASP A 358 12.97 30.60 6.12
CA ASP A 358 14.24 30.42 5.40
C ASP A 358 14.16 29.30 4.35
N LYS A 359 15.21 29.23 3.52
CA LYS A 359 15.32 28.23 2.45
C LYS A 359 15.65 26.82 2.95
N GLU A 360 16.04 26.72 4.21
CA GLU A 360 16.26 25.46 4.91
C GLU A 360 14.95 24.81 5.36
N GLY A 361 13.80 25.51 5.20
CA GLY A 361 12.48 25.04 5.56
C GLY A 361 12.09 25.26 7.03
N THR A 362 12.80 26.16 7.74
CA THR A 362 12.48 26.46 9.13
C THR A 362 11.09 27.11 9.22
N THR A 363 10.17 26.45 9.91
CA THR A 363 8.81 26.96 10.14
C THR A 363 8.68 27.54 11.53
N VAL A 364 8.17 28.75 11.62
CA VAL A 364 7.94 29.49 12.89
C VAL A 364 6.45 29.62 13.13
N PHE A 365 6.02 29.26 14.33
CA PHE A 365 4.65 29.34 14.81
C PHE A 365 4.49 30.55 15.71
N SER A 366 3.36 31.24 15.59
CA SER A 366 3.05 32.49 16.36
C SER A 366 1.61 32.45 16.87
N ASP A 367 1.37 33.03 18.04
CA ASP A 367 0.03 33.14 18.65
C ASP A 367 -0.64 34.50 18.39
N SER A 368 0.10 35.50 17.93
CA SER A 368 -0.44 36.79 17.55
C SER A 368 -0.13 37.16 16.10
N TYR A 369 -1.04 37.92 15.51
CA TYR A 369 -0.87 38.40 14.13
C TYR A 369 0.33 39.36 14.00
N ASP A 370 0.58 40.22 15.01
CA ASP A 370 1.72 41.12 14.97
C ASP A 370 3.06 40.41 14.96
N GLU A 371 3.18 39.32 15.75
CA GLU A 371 4.35 38.45 15.71
C GLU A 371 4.49 37.77 14.35
N HIS A 372 3.39 37.22 13.81
CA HIS A 372 3.39 36.60 12.51
C HIS A 372 3.86 37.54 11.38
N LEU A 373 3.38 38.80 11.37
CA LEU A 373 3.86 39.79 10.40
C LEU A 373 5.37 39.99 10.45
N GLY A 374 5.95 40.00 11.68
CA GLY A 374 7.39 40.08 11.86
C GLY A 374 8.12 38.86 11.22
N ARG A 375 7.53 37.65 11.32
CA ARG A 375 8.11 36.44 10.72
C ARG A 375 7.93 36.40 9.19
N VAL A 376 6.83 36.95 8.68
CA VAL A 376 6.65 37.17 7.22
C VAL A 376 7.73 38.10 6.67
N ASP A 377 8.08 39.19 7.41
CA ASP A 377 9.20 40.04 7.03
C ASP A 377 10.55 39.31 7.03
N ASP A 378 10.76 38.39 7.96
CA ASP A 378 11.94 37.49 7.97
C ASP A 378 11.97 36.59 6.73
N ALA A 379 10.84 35.97 6.38
CA ALA A 379 10.70 35.13 5.20
C ALA A 379 10.96 35.88 3.88
N ILE A 380 10.48 37.13 3.78
CA ILE A 380 10.77 37.99 2.62
C ILE A 380 12.25 38.32 2.55
N ARG A 381 12.87 38.68 3.68
CA ARG A 381 14.31 38.98 3.72
C ARG A 381 15.19 37.77 3.34
N SER A 382 14.78 36.57 3.69
CA SER A 382 15.49 35.34 3.33
C SER A 382 15.31 34.94 1.86
N GLY A 383 14.28 35.54 1.19
CA GLY A 383 13.92 35.22 -0.20
C GLY A 383 13.15 33.92 -0.34
N VAL A 384 12.46 33.46 0.73
CA VAL A 384 11.49 32.36 0.68
C VAL A 384 10.15 32.88 0.17
N LEU A 385 9.75 34.08 0.59
CA LEU A 385 8.60 34.78 0.05
C LEU A 385 9.07 35.96 -0.83
N ASP A 386 8.46 36.14 -1.99
CA ASP A 386 8.89 37.16 -2.95
C ASP A 386 8.50 38.61 -2.49
N SER A 387 7.31 38.78 -1.85
CA SER A 387 6.83 40.05 -1.34
C SER A 387 5.62 39.88 -0.41
N LYS A 388 5.29 40.93 0.37
CA LYS A 388 3.96 41.02 1.00
C LYS A 388 2.91 41.21 -0.09
N ARG A 389 1.85 40.40 -0.05
CA ARG A 389 0.71 40.58 -0.96
C ARG A 389 -0.08 41.84 -0.57
N GLU A 390 -0.53 42.59 -1.59
CA GLU A 390 -1.45 43.71 -1.37
C GLU A 390 -2.78 43.16 -0.85
N GLY A 391 -3.15 43.47 0.40
CA GLY A 391 -4.38 42.99 1.04
C GLY A 391 -4.19 42.40 2.45
N GLU A 392 -2.99 42.04 2.85
CA GLU A 392 -2.68 41.46 4.16
C GLU A 392 -2.82 42.45 5.37
N GLY A 393 -3.55 43.54 5.15
CA GLY A 393 -3.75 44.57 6.17
C GLY A 393 -4.89 44.35 7.16
N ALA A 394 -5.70 43.32 7.01
CA ALA A 394 -6.78 43.00 7.94
C ALA A 394 -7.17 41.51 7.88
N GLY A 395 -6.45 40.70 8.62
CA GLY A 395 -6.97 39.37 9.06
C GLY A 395 -6.71 38.17 8.17
N SER A 396 -5.75 38.18 7.22
CA SER A 396 -5.38 36.99 6.48
C SER A 396 -3.95 36.52 6.87
N GLY A 397 -3.85 35.43 7.57
CA GLY A 397 -2.59 34.75 7.81
C GLY A 397 -2.28 33.82 6.64
N ASN A 398 -1.25 34.12 5.87
CA ASN A 398 -0.79 33.27 4.79
C ASN A 398 0.00 32.07 5.33
N GLY A 399 -0.52 30.88 5.10
CA GLY A 399 0.24 29.64 5.12
C GLY A 399 0.82 29.31 3.73
N ASP A 400 1.71 30.17 3.21
CA ASP A 400 2.42 29.86 1.98
C ASP A 400 3.69 29.09 2.29
N ALA A 401 3.58 27.81 2.46
CA ALA A 401 4.69 26.88 2.34
C ALA A 401 4.23 25.61 1.64
N ALA A 402 3.90 25.75 0.35
CA ALA A 402 4.01 24.59 -0.51
C ALA A 402 5.49 24.22 -0.56
N ALA A 403 5.92 23.29 0.31
CA ALA A 403 7.23 22.69 0.21
C ALA A 403 7.30 22.01 -1.16
N GLU A 404 8.14 22.53 -2.06
CA GLU A 404 8.66 21.74 -3.17
C GLU A 404 9.26 20.46 -2.57
N GLN A 405 8.56 19.36 -2.67
CA GLN A 405 9.16 18.04 -2.47
C GLN A 405 10.06 17.80 -3.68
N PRO A 406 11.37 17.50 -3.47
CA PRO A 406 12.22 17.12 -4.58
C PRO A 406 11.69 15.81 -5.16
N ALA A 407 11.42 15.82 -6.45
CA ALA A 407 11.15 14.63 -7.24
C ALA A 407 12.32 13.63 -7.06
N GLN A 408 12.03 12.45 -6.53
CA GLN A 408 12.82 11.24 -6.72
C GLN A 408 12.02 10.24 -7.50
#